data_ba54056eebf4367127594b4f24ac10f3
#
_entry.id   ba54056eebf4367127594b4f24ac10f3
#
_cell.length_a   1.000
_cell.length_b   1.000
_cell.length_c   1.000
_cell.angle_alpha   90.00
_cell.angle_beta   90.00
_cell.angle_gamma   90.00
#
_symmetry.space_group_name_H-M   'P 1'
#
loop_
_entity.id
_entity.type
_entity.pdbx_description
1 polymer ?
#
loop_
_entity_poly.entity_id
_entity_poly.type
_entity_poly.pdbx_seq_one_letter_code
_entity_poly.pdbx_strand_id
1 'polypeptide(L)'
;MKYNVHVYVIVRVKVLDIEAKNQREAIKRVHDHVNLNDLLNRTHPLSNVEHVEFADEITGYLVDEQGDQKHERSRFYEAGIEKTEME
;
A
#
# COMPACT_ATOMS: atom_id res chain seq x y z
N MET A 1 -1.32 -13.18 -25.01
CA MET A 1 -2.07 -13.41 -23.75
C MET A 1 -2.21 -12.12 -22.98
N LYS A 2 -3.25 -12.03 -22.15
CA LYS A 2 -3.45 -10.84 -21.33
C LYS A 2 -3.25 -11.17 -19.86
N TYR A 3 -2.67 -10.23 -19.13
CA TYR A 3 -2.39 -10.38 -17.71
C TYR A 3 -2.91 -9.19 -16.93
N ASN A 4 -3.20 -9.42 -15.66
CA ASN A 4 -3.45 -8.34 -14.70
C ASN A 4 -2.28 -8.34 -13.73
N VAL A 5 -1.73 -7.16 -13.44
CA VAL A 5 -0.57 -7.05 -12.56
C VAL A 5 -0.93 -6.16 -11.38
N HIS A 6 -0.78 -6.71 -10.18
CA HIS A 6 -0.95 -5.96 -8.94
C HIS A 6 0.41 -5.52 -8.45
N VAL A 7 0.58 -4.23 -8.25
CA VAL A 7 1.85 -3.65 -7.81
C VAL A 7 1.75 -3.33 -6.33
N TYR A 8 2.64 -3.90 -5.54
CA TYR A 8 2.69 -3.69 -4.09
C TYR A 8 3.64 -2.55 -3.80
N VAL A 9 3.14 -1.53 -3.13
CA VAL A 9 3.92 -0.33 -2.81
C VAL A 9 3.80 0.01 -1.35
N ILE A 10 4.76 0.78 -0.83
CA ILE A 10 4.69 1.33 0.50
C ILE A 10 4.08 2.72 0.40
N VAL A 11 3.07 2.96 1.22
CA VAL A 11 2.39 4.25 1.30
C VAL A 11 2.64 4.84 2.68
N ARG A 12 3.09 6.08 2.71
CA ARG A 12 3.30 6.82 3.95
C ARG A 12 2.27 7.92 4.07
N VAL A 13 1.68 8.03 5.26
CA VAL A 13 0.67 9.04 5.54
C VAL A 13 1.11 9.88 6.71
N LYS A 14 1.03 11.18 6.54
CA LYS A 14 1.35 12.13 7.61
C LYS A 14 0.06 12.59 8.27
N VAL A 15 -0.06 12.33 9.55
CA VAL A 15 -1.21 12.76 10.35
C VAL A 15 -0.72 13.84 11.31
N LEU A 16 -1.38 15.00 11.26
CA LEU A 16 -0.95 16.18 12.00
C LEU A 16 -1.62 16.30 13.36
N ASP A 17 -0.99 17.07 14.24
CA ASP A 17 -1.59 17.58 15.47
C ASP A 17 -2.15 16.48 16.38
N ILE A 18 -1.37 15.42 16.57
CA ILE A 18 -1.75 14.35 17.46
C ILE A 18 -1.37 14.74 18.89
N GLU A 19 -2.36 14.99 19.72
CA GLU A 19 -2.15 15.25 21.14
C GLU A 19 -1.93 13.96 21.90
N ALA A 20 -0.82 13.87 22.61
CA ALA A 20 -0.47 12.67 23.36
C ALA A 20 0.55 13.03 24.44
N LYS A 21 0.64 12.19 25.46
CA LYS A 21 1.58 12.39 26.56
C LYS A 21 3.01 12.03 26.17
N ASN A 22 3.15 11.15 25.18
CA ASN A 22 4.45 10.69 24.71
C ASN A 22 4.28 10.12 23.30
N GLN A 23 5.41 9.75 22.68
CA GLN A 23 5.42 9.23 21.32
C GLN A 23 4.64 7.93 21.18
N ARG A 24 4.74 7.06 22.17
CA ARG A 24 4.06 5.76 22.13
C ARG A 24 2.54 5.93 22.16
N GLU A 25 2.03 6.85 22.94
CA GLU A 25 0.60 7.16 22.96
C GLU A 25 0.16 7.78 21.62
N ALA A 26 0.99 8.61 21.02
CA ALA A 26 0.70 9.20 19.71
C ALA A 26 0.54 8.11 18.65
N ILE A 27 1.43 7.14 18.63
CA ILE A 27 1.36 6.00 17.72
C ILE A 27 0.05 5.23 17.93
N LYS A 28 -0.28 4.96 19.16
CA LYS A 28 -1.50 4.22 19.49
C LYS A 28 -2.76 4.94 19.03
N ARG A 29 -2.82 6.24 19.24
CA ARG A 29 -3.98 7.04 18.83
C ARG A 29 -4.19 7.00 17.32
N VAL A 30 -3.11 7.13 16.55
CA VAL A 30 -3.20 7.05 15.10
C VAL A 30 -3.57 5.63 14.65
N HIS A 31 -2.92 4.63 15.22
CA HIS A 31 -3.17 3.23 14.87
C HIS A 31 -4.63 2.83 15.07
N ASP A 32 -5.21 3.27 16.19
CA ASP A 32 -6.59 2.89 16.55
C ASP A 32 -7.65 3.57 15.66
N HIS A 33 -7.30 4.67 14.99
CA HIS A 33 -8.26 5.47 14.24
C HIS A 33 -7.98 5.56 12.74
N VAL A 34 -6.84 5.07 12.28
CA VAL A 34 -6.53 5.13 10.85
C VAL A 34 -7.27 4.03 10.09
N ASN A 35 -7.84 4.40 8.96
CA ASN A 35 -8.49 3.46 8.05
C ASN A 35 -7.77 3.52 6.71
N LEU A 36 -7.04 2.46 6.38
CA LEU A 36 -6.19 2.44 5.19
C LEU A 36 -6.99 2.53 3.89
N ASN A 37 -8.16 1.90 3.86
CA ASN A 37 -9.00 1.95 2.68
C ASN A 37 -9.49 3.38 2.40
N ASP A 38 -9.91 4.09 3.45
CA ASP A 38 -10.38 5.47 3.31
C ASP A 38 -9.23 6.41 2.94
N LEU A 39 -8.02 6.12 3.39
CA LEU A 39 -6.84 6.90 3.00
C LEU A 39 -6.63 6.87 1.49
N LEU A 40 -6.72 5.70 0.89
CA LEU A 40 -6.53 5.53 -0.54
C LEU A 40 -7.62 6.22 -1.34
N ASN A 41 -8.82 6.29 -0.79
CA ASN A 41 -9.98 6.90 -1.45
C ASN A 41 -10.19 8.37 -1.07
N ARG A 42 -9.29 8.93 -0.26
CA ARG A 42 -9.35 10.31 0.21
C ARG A 42 -10.64 10.65 0.98
N THR A 43 -11.22 9.64 1.63
CA THR A 43 -12.45 9.81 2.42
C THR A 43 -12.21 9.53 3.89
N HIS A 44 -10.96 9.70 4.34
CA HIS A 44 -10.59 9.37 5.71
C HIS A 44 -11.33 10.26 6.71
N PRO A 45 -11.88 9.67 7.80
CA PRO A 45 -12.63 10.44 8.79
C PRO A 45 -11.77 11.40 9.62
N LEU A 46 -10.45 11.18 9.70
CA LEU A 46 -9.56 12.09 10.40
C LEU A 46 -9.31 13.33 9.53
N SER A 47 -9.75 14.48 10.01
CA SER A 47 -9.62 15.74 9.27
C SER A 47 -8.18 16.26 9.22
N ASN A 48 -7.31 15.72 10.06
CA ASN A 48 -5.93 16.15 10.17
C ASN A 48 -4.94 15.30 9.36
N VAL A 49 -5.43 14.47 8.45
CA VAL A 49 -4.57 13.79 7.48
C VAL A 49 -4.16 14.83 6.44
N GLU A 50 -2.88 15.19 6.48
CA GLU A 50 -2.36 16.18 5.55
C GLU A 50 -2.07 15.61 4.20
N HIS A 51 -1.45 14.42 4.19
CA HIS A 51 -0.76 14.00 3.00
C HIS A 51 -0.63 12.48 2.93
N VAL A 52 -0.97 11.94 1.79
CA VAL A 52 -0.72 10.53 1.46
C VAL A 52 0.32 10.51 0.35
N GLU A 53 1.44 9.84 0.59
CA GLU A 53 2.52 9.79 -0.38
C GLU A 53 3.01 8.36 -0.54
N PHE A 54 3.49 8.04 -1.73
CA PHE A 54 4.19 6.79 -1.95
C PHE A 54 5.63 6.96 -1.47
N ALA A 55 6.13 5.96 -0.78
CA ALA A 55 7.49 5.98 -0.27
C ALA A 55 8.53 5.67 -1.35
N ASP A 56 8.10 5.72 -2.60
CA ASP A 56 8.93 5.51 -3.78
C ASP A 56 9.55 4.12 -3.82
N GLU A 57 8.89 3.18 -3.16
CA GLU A 57 9.31 1.79 -3.11
C GLU A 57 8.24 0.87 -3.63
N ILE A 58 8.61 0.05 -4.59
CA ILE A 58 7.79 -1.07 -5.04
C ILE A 58 8.33 -2.31 -4.34
N THR A 59 7.47 -3.02 -3.61
CA THR A 59 7.87 -4.20 -2.86
C THR A 59 7.71 -5.50 -3.65
N GLY A 60 6.85 -5.49 -4.65
CA GLY A 60 6.66 -6.68 -5.47
C GLY A 60 5.52 -6.54 -6.46
N TYR A 61 5.29 -7.63 -7.17
CA TYR A 61 4.24 -7.71 -8.19
C TYR A 61 3.51 -9.05 -8.07
N LEU A 62 2.19 -9.01 -8.13
CA LEU A 62 1.38 -10.21 -8.27
C LEU A 62 0.82 -10.22 -9.69
N VAL A 63 1.12 -11.26 -10.44
CA VAL A 63 0.69 -11.37 -11.83
C VAL A 63 -0.35 -12.48 -11.96
N ASP A 64 -1.51 -12.10 -12.47
CA ASP A 64 -2.60 -13.02 -12.77
C ASP A 64 -2.78 -13.14 -14.27
N GLU A 65 -3.07 -14.33 -14.75
CA GLU A 65 -3.44 -14.52 -16.15
C GLU A 65 -4.95 -14.36 -16.30
N GLN A 66 -5.36 -13.62 -17.30
CA GLN A 66 -6.78 -13.51 -17.62
C GLN A 66 -7.32 -14.87 -18.06
N GLY A 67 -8.48 -15.26 -17.52
CA GLY A 67 -9.09 -16.55 -17.79
C GLY A 67 -8.71 -17.65 -16.82
N ASP A 68 -7.72 -17.42 -15.97
CA ASP A 68 -7.30 -18.34 -14.92
C ASP A 68 -8.11 -18.09 -13.66
N GLN A 69 -9.34 -18.53 -13.65
CA GLN A 69 -10.29 -18.20 -12.57
C GLN A 69 -9.89 -18.71 -11.20
N LYS A 70 -9.14 -19.82 -11.16
CA LYS A 70 -8.69 -20.41 -9.90
C LYS A 70 -7.32 -19.91 -9.46
N HIS A 71 -6.73 -19.01 -10.21
CA HIS A 71 -5.43 -18.43 -9.93
C HIS A 71 -4.32 -19.47 -9.76
N GLU A 72 -4.41 -20.57 -10.48
CA GLU A 72 -3.43 -21.64 -10.40
C GLU A 72 -2.09 -21.27 -11.04
N ARG A 73 -2.10 -20.29 -11.94
CA ARG A 73 -0.91 -19.79 -12.64
C ARG A 73 -0.45 -18.42 -12.16
N SER A 74 -1.09 -17.90 -11.13
CA SER A 74 -0.67 -16.64 -10.53
C SER A 74 0.71 -16.79 -9.89
N ARG A 75 1.53 -15.75 -10.04
CA ARG A 75 2.91 -15.74 -9.50
C ARG A 75 3.21 -14.40 -8.85
N PHE A 76 3.91 -14.45 -7.73
CA PHE A 76 4.43 -13.26 -7.08
C PHE A 76 5.91 -13.13 -7.38
N TYR A 77 6.33 -11.92 -7.72
CA TYR A 77 7.72 -11.58 -7.99
C TYR A 77 8.17 -10.48 -7.06
N GLU A 78 9.38 -10.61 -6.52
CA GLU A 78 9.95 -9.57 -5.68
C GLU A 78 10.33 -8.34 -6.49
N ALA A 79 10.39 -7.18 -5.83
CA ALA A 79 10.81 -5.95 -6.45
C ALA A 79 12.21 -6.09 -7.03
N GLY A 80 12.44 -5.44 -8.15
CA GLY A 80 13.71 -5.50 -8.86
C GLY A 80 13.72 -6.50 -10.01
N ILE A 81 12.70 -7.35 -10.12
CA ILE A 81 12.65 -8.31 -11.23
C ILE A 81 12.62 -7.62 -12.59
N GLU A 82 12.06 -6.41 -12.64
CA GLU A 82 12.00 -5.63 -13.87
C GLU A 82 13.39 -5.20 -14.36
N LYS A 83 14.40 -5.28 -13.50
CA LYS A 83 15.78 -4.93 -13.84
C LYS A 83 16.58 -6.11 -14.34
N THR A 84 16.02 -7.31 -14.28
CA THR A 84 16.66 -8.51 -14.83
C THR A 84 16.15 -8.73 -16.25
N GLU A 85 16.88 -9.53 -17.03
CA GLU A 85 16.41 -9.86 -18.37
C GLU A 85 15.23 -10.80 -18.26
N MET A 86 14.08 -10.31 -18.67
CA MET A 86 12.83 -11.08 -18.68
C MET A 86 12.50 -11.41 -20.13
N GLU A 87 13.04 -12.47 -20.57
CA GLU A 87 12.85 -12.92 -21.94
C GLU A 87 11.78 -13.98 -22.09
#